data_07dfc02d24a8695576d710491d902ecc
#
_entry.id   07dfc02d24a8695576d710491d902ecc
#
_cell.length_a   1.000
_cell.length_b   1.000
_cell.length_c   1.000
_cell.angle_alpha   90.00
_cell.angle_beta   90.00
_cell.angle_gamma   90.00
#
_symmetry.space_group_name_H-M   'P 1'
#
loop_
_entity.id
_entity.type
_entity.pdbx_description
1 polymer ?
#
loop_
_entity_poly.entity_id
_entity_poly.type
_entity_poly.pdbx_seq_one_letter_code
_entity_poly.pdbx_strand_id
1 'polypeptide(L)'
;MCACSQKIVKSAEWRDVVLQPQDTGVQPMIGLVLWPDEARNRNAQYGQTIQLEFSYCLPCKVVTGRADDGTILYDWSWFENLLADVAGRGHQLIARFRYEYPSGRDVDGNRGTTAVPQYIKQLPDYKEIYAANPGGDGPTWYADWSNAELQRFTLQFYADFAQRYAKDPRLAFVEVGFGHWAEYHIYGSTYNLGHNFPSMEFQKRFFEHLDTVMCDIPWAVSIDASSAGHSPVTTDAQLMALKFGLFDDSFMHKNHEIGSGDGYNEQCWNKIGRGTRWQTGVCGGEISYYSDNDQRNFLNPAGMYGHTWADQAAKYHITFMIANDAPHGGVATPELFRAGSIATGYRFVVKQCQTNGQATRLLVCNDGVAPLYRDAYFAVGGVRSETSLKGLLPGQELRIEIPAAGSDIHIESDYILPSQSIGFDAK
;
A
#
# COMPACT_ATOMS: atom_id res chain seq x y z
N MET A 1 29.12 -63.93 -10.47
CA MET A 1 29.47 -62.52 -10.62
C MET A 1 28.30 -61.79 -11.33
N CYS A 2 27.44 -61.14 -10.58
CA CYS A 2 26.36 -60.32 -11.16
C CYS A 2 26.92 -58.95 -11.45
N ALA A 3 26.98 -58.57 -12.74
CA ALA A 3 27.33 -57.25 -13.17
C ALA A 3 26.12 -56.31 -12.97
N CYS A 4 26.21 -55.44 -11.99
CA CYS A 4 25.25 -54.34 -11.81
C CYS A 4 25.54 -53.28 -12.89
N SER A 5 24.73 -53.25 -13.95
CA SER A 5 24.75 -52.16 -14.94
C SER A 5 24.17 -50.94 -14.27
N GLN A 6 25.01 -50.01 -13.83
CA GLN A 6 24.61 -48.65 -13.53
C GLN A 6 24.15 -48.01 -14.84
N LYS A 7 22.85 -47.82 -15.00
CA LYS A 7 22.30 -46.92 -16.04
C LYS A 7 22.79 -45.51 -15.70
N ILE A 8 23.75 -45.02 -16.50
CA ILE A 8 24.09 -43.58 -16.55
C ILE A 8 22.85 -42.89 -17.10
N VAL A 9 22.05 -42.28 -16.20
CA VAL A 9 21.00 -41.38 -16.58
C VAL A 9 21.72 -40.15 -17.19
N LYS A 10 21.77 -40.06 -18.52
CA LYS A 10 22.23 -38.84 -19.18
C LYS A 10 21.29 -37.72 -18.68
N SER A 11 21.85 -36.69 -18.02
CA SER A 11 21.12 -35.47 -17.72
C SER A 11 20.55 -34.95 -19.04
N ALA A 12 19.23 -34.78 -19.12
CA ALA A 12 18.61 -34.28 -20.31
C ALA A 12 19.16 -32.87 -20.62
N GLU A 13 19.52 -32.64 -21.89
CA GLU A 13 20.13 -31.40 -22.34
C GLU A 13 19.12 -30.25 -22.29
N TRP A 14 19.53 -29.10 -21.76
CA TRP A 14 18.71 -27.89 -21.71
C TRP A 14 18.60 -27.30 -23.11
N ARG A 15 17.37 -26.91 -23.50
CA ARG A 15 17.04 -26.29 -24.80
C ARG A 15 16.32 -24.99 -24.56
N ASP A 16 16.63 -23.97 -25.33
CA ASP A 16 15.93 -22.71 -25.29
C ASP A 16 14.48 -22.86 -25.77
N VAL A 17 13.56 -22.17 -25.11
CA VAL A 17 12.14 -22.09 -25.42
C VAL A 17 11.80 -20.61 -25.67
N VAL A 18 11.20 -20.35 -26.83
CA VAL A 18 10.67 -19.01 -27.16
C VAL A 18 9.34 -18.83 -26.46
N LEU A 19 9.28 -17.87 -25.58
CA LEU A 19 8.03 -17.48 -24.89
C LEU A 19 7.34 -16.37 -25.67
N GLN A 20 6.02 -16.37 -25.59
CA GLN A 20 5.21 -15.22 -25.99
C GLN A 20 4.98 -14.35 -24.75
N PRO A 21 5.07 -13.02 -24.88
CA PRO A 21 4.68 -12.11 -23.79
C PRO A 21 3.24 -12.39 -23.37
N GLN A 22 2.98 -12.38 -22.08
CA GLN A 22 1.62 -12.32 -21.55
C GLN A 22 1.20 -10.85 -21.46
N ASP A 23 -0.11 -10.59 -21.36
CA ASP A 23 -0.58 -9.20 -21.26
C ASP A 23 0.07 -8.49 -20.07
N THR A 24 0.90 -7.50 -20.39
CA THR A 24 1.61 -6.65 -19.43
C THR A 24 0.84 -5.36 -19.14
N GLY A 25 -0.50 -5.42 -19.14
CA GLY A 25 -1.35 -4.32 -18.72
C GLY A 25 -1.09 -3.86 -17.29
N VAL A 26 -2.01 -3.12 -16.70
CA VAL A 26 -1.91 -2.73 -15.30
C VAL A 26 -1.91 -3.97 -14.42
N GLN A 27 -0.85 -4.17 -13.67
CA GLN A 27 -0.65 -5.35 -12.84
C GLN A 27 -1.38 -5.22 -11.49
N PRO A 28 -1.78 -6.32 -10.84
CA PRO A 28 -2.32 -6.29 -9.48
C PRO A 28 -1.39 -5.60 -8.48
N MET A 29 -1.94 -5.01 -7.43
CA MET A 29 -1.21 -4.39 -6.31
C MET A 29 -0.32 -3.19 -6.69
N ILE A 30 -0.47 -2.63 -7.88
CA ILE A 30 0.23 -1.41 -8.32
C ILE A 30 -0.71 -0.50 -9.11
N GLY A 31 -0.32 0.74 -9.33
CA GLY A 31 -0.98 1.64 -10.26
C GLY A 31 -1.57 2.90 -9.63
N LEU A 32 -2.25 3.65 -10.46
CA LEU A 32 -3.12 4.72 -10.00
C LEU A 32 -4.32 4.13 -9.27
N VAL A 33 -4.85 4.88 -8.32
CA VAL A 33 -5.89 4.44 -7.38
C VAL A 33 -7.04 5.42 -7.44
N LEU A 34 -8.27 4.92 -7.42
CA LEU A 34 -9.48 5.73 -7.28
C LEU A 34 -10.23 5.38 -5.98
N TRP A 35 -11.07 6.31 -5.53
CA TRP A 35 -12.02 6.03 -4.47
C TRP A 35 -13.14 5.09 -4.96
N PRO A 36 -13.75 4.23 -4.12
CA PRO A 36 -14.80 3.30 -4.55
C PRO A 36 -15.99 4.01 -5.21
N ASP A 37 -16.38 5.18 -4.70
CA ASP A 37 -17.47 5.96 -5.30
C ASP A 37 -17.08 6.54 -6.66
N GLU A 38 -15.84 6.94 -6.82
CA GLU A 38 -15.31 7.44 -8.08
C GLU A 38 -15.19 6.34 -9.13
N ALA A 39 -14.68 5.17 -8.77
CA ALA A 39 -14.60 4.03 -9.67
C ALA A 39 -15.97 3.60 -10.20
N ARG A 40 -17.03 3.72 -9.38
CA ARG A 40 -18.42 3.46 -9.78
C ARG A 40 -19.01 4.55 -10.69
N ASN A 41 -18.74 5.79 -10.36
CA ASN A 41 -19.47 6.93 -10.92
C ASN A 41 -18.81 7.52 -12.15
N ARG A 42 -17.53 7.28 -12.40
CA ARG A 42 -16.77 8.02 -13.39
C ARG A 42 -16.53 7.35 -14.70
N ASN A 43 -17.30 6.38 -15.06
CA ASN A 43 -17.06 5.69 -16.31
C ASN A 43 -16.20 4.41 -16.14
N ALA A 44 -16.77 3.29 -16.57
CA ALA A 44 -16.10 1.99 -16.61
C ALA A 44 -14.74 2.01 -17.33
N GLN A 45 -14.51 2.97 -18.24
CA GLN A 45 -13.25 3.10 -18.96
C GLN A 45 -12.06 3.39 -18.04
N TYR A 46 -12.23 4.24 -17.02
CA TYR A 46 -11.15 4.52 -16.04
C TYR A 46 -11.00 3.37 -15.05
N GLY A 47 -12.09 2.75 -14.61
CA GLY A 47 -12.03 1.56 -13.76
C GLY A 47 -11.20 0.43 -14.38
N GLN A 48 -11.17 0.30 -15.71
CA GLN A 48 -10.34 -0.70 -16.41
C GLN A 48 -8.85 -0.35 -16.47
N THR A 49 -8.47 0.86 -16.06
CA THR A 49 -7.08 1.34 -16.09
C THR A 49 -6.40 1.28 -14.73
N ILE A 50 -7.08 0.76 -13.72
CA ILE A 50 -6.59 0.62 -12.35
C ILE A 50 -6.77 -0.82 -11.85
N GLN A 51 -6.05 -1.17 -10.79
CA GLN A 51 -6.19 -2.43 -10.06
C GLN A 51 -6.48 -2.20 -8.57
N LEU A 52 -6.47 -0.94 -8.13
CA LEU A 52 -6.54 -0.56 -6.72
C LEU A 52 -7.61 0.51 -6.50
N GLU A 53 -8.30 0.40 -5.37
CA GLU A 53 -9.16 1.44 -4.81
C GLU A 53 -8.74 1.75 -3.38
N PHE A 54 -8.93 3.01 -2.95
CA PHE A 54 -8.57 3.46 -1.62
C PHE A 54 -9.80 3.88 -0.82
N SER A 55 -9.84 3.52 0.47
CA SER A 55 -10.88 4.01 1.36
C SER A 55 -10.37 4.28 2.77
N TYR A 56 -10.84 5.37 3.36
CA TYR A 56 -10.80 5.53 4.81
C TYR A 56 -11.70 4.51 5.49
N CYS A 57 -11.18 3.92 6.57
CA CYS A 57 -11.89 2.97 7.40
C CYS A 57 -11.98 3.47 8.85
N LEU A 58 -13.07 3.15 9.52
CA LEU A 58 -13.36 3.66 10.84
C LEU A 58 -13.47 2.50 11.84
N PRO A 59 -12.59 2.44 12.86
CA PRO A 59 -12.67 1.38 13.87
C PRO A 59 -14.05 1.28 14.55
N CYS A 60 -14.72 2.42 14.77
CA CYS A 60 -16.07 2.46 15.36
C CYS A 60 -17.14 1.76 14.50
N LYS A 61 -16.90 1.53 13.21
CA LYS A 61 -17.84 0.83 12.31
C LYS A 61 -17.74 -0.69 12.39
N VAL A 62 -16.65 -1.20 12.92
CA VAL A 62 -16.39 -2.65 13.02
C VAL A 62 -16.30 -3.17 14.44
N VAL A 63 -16.21 -2.28 15.44
CA VAL A 63 -16.15 -2.64 16.86
C VAL A 63 -17.51 -2.43 17.51
N THR A 64 -18.08 -3.50 18.05
CA THR A 64 -19.39 -3.48 18.72
C THR A 64 -19.29 -3.39 20.24
N GLY A 65 -18.14 -3.69 20.82
CA GLY A 65 -17.94 -3.64 22.26
C GLY A 65 -16.70 -4.36 22.75
N ARG A 66 -16.70 -4.61 24.06
CA ARG A 66 -15.67 -5.38 24.75
C ARG A 66 -16.34 -6.30 25.77
N ALA A 67 -15.98 -7.57 25.78
CA ALA A 67 -16.44 -8.55 26.77
C ALA A 67 -15.77 -8.33 28.14
N ASP A 68 -16.31 -8.95 29.18
CA ASP A 68 -15.80 -8.84 30.57
C ASP A 68 -14.37 -9.37 30.73
N ASP A 69 -13.97 -10.34 29.91
CA ASP A 69 -12.62 -10.90 29.88
C ASP A 69 -11.61 -10.03 29.12
N GLY A 70 -12.05 -8.90 28.56
CA GLY A 70 -11.24 -7.96 27.80
C GLY A 70 -11.18 -8.20 26.30
N THR A 71 -11.84 -9.25 25.78
CA THR A 71 -11.90 -9.55 24.33
C THR A 71 -12.68 -8.45 23.60
N ILE A 72 -12.14 -7.95 22.50
CA ILE A 72 -12.83 -6.98 21.65
C ILE A 72 -13.87 -7.73 20.80
N LEU A 73 -15.07 -7.16 20.74
CA LEU A 73 -16.18 -7.71 19.97
C LEU A 73 -16.29 -6.95 18.65
N TYR A 74 -16.29 -7.69 17.54
CA TYR A 74 -16.33 -7.15 16.19
C TYR A 74 -17.58 -7.55 15.44
N ASP A 75 -18.09 -6.63 14.62
CA ASP A 75 -18.93 -6.90 13.46
C ASP A 75 -18.20 -6.36 12.20
N TRP A 76 -17.59 -7.25 11.47
CA TRP A 76 -16.83 -6.90 10.26
C TRP A 76 -17.72 -6.67 9.04
N SER A 77 -19.03 -6.80 9.12
CA SER A 77 -19.94 -6.76 7.98
C SER A 77 -19.77 -5.50 7.12
N TRP A 78 -19.54 -4.34 7.74
CA TRP A 78 -19.28 -3.11 7.01
C TRP A 78 -18.00 -3.20 6.16
N PHE A 79 -16.92 -3.69 6.73
CA PHE A 79 -15.64 -3.81 6.03
C PHE A 79 -15.66 -4.94 4.98
N GLU A 80 -16.33 -6.05 5.27
CA GLU A 80 -16.55 -7.15 4.30
C GLU A 80 -17.35 -6.69 3.09
N ASN A 81 -18.38 -5.85 3.29
CA ASN A 81 -19.15 -5.28 2.20
C ASN A 81 -18.31 -4.33 1.33
N LEU A 82 -17.43 -3.54 1.93
CA LEU A 82 -16.48 -2.69 1.21
C LEU A 82 -15.51 -3.54 0.38
N LEU A 83 -14.90 -4.57 0.97
CA LEU A 83 -14.02 -5.51 0.26
C LEU A 83 -14.73 -6.20 -0.90
N ALA A 84 -15.98 -6.64 -0.69
CA ALA A 84 -16.77 -7.31 -1.72
C ALA A 84 -17.16 -6.37 -2.88
N ASP A 85 -17.51 -5.12 -2.56
CA ASP A 85 -17.83 -4.09 -3.54
C ASP A 85 -16.64 -3.78 -4.45
N VAL A 86 -15.46 -3.55 -3.85
CA VAL A 86 -14.20 -3.28 -4.57
C VAL A 86 -13.79 -4.49 -5.42
N ALA A 87 -13.79 -5.69 -4.83
CA ALA A 87 -13.46 -6.93 -5.54
C ALA A 87 -14.45 -7.27 -6.67
N GLY A 88 -15.71 -6.87 -6.51
CA GLY A 88 -16.74 -7.01 -7.55
C GLY A 88 -16.44 -6.22 -8.83
N ARG A 89 -15.58 -5.20 -8.76
CA ARG A 89 -15.05 -4.47 -9.91
C ARG A 89 -13.70 -5.02 -10.41
N GLY A 90 -13.17 -6.07 -9.79
CA GLY A 90 -11.86 -6.65 -10.12
C GLY A 90 -10.68 -5.91 -9.50
N HIS A 91 -10.90 -5.08 -8.50
CA HIS A 91 -9.87 -4.27 -7.83
C HIS A 91 -9.60 -4.76 -6.40
N GLN A 92 -8.46 -4.36 -5.85
CA GLN A 92 -8.07 -4.63 -4.47
C GLN A 92 -8.10 -3.34 -3.65
N LEU A 93 -8.43 -3.45 -2.36
CA LEU A 93 -8.56 -2.32 -1.47
C LEU A 93 -7.21 -1.94 -0.85
N ILE A 94 -6.92 -0.64 -0.81
CA ILE A 94 -5.99 -0.01 0.13
C ILE A 94 -6.84 0.57 1.26
N ALA A 95 -6.64 0.10 2.49
CA ALA A 95 -7.42 0.54 3.65
C ALA A 95 -6.59 1.43 4.57
N ARG A 96 -7.15 2.56 4.99
CA ARG A 96 -6.55 3.43 6.01
C ARG A 96 -7.52 3.62 7.17
N PHE A 97 -7.24 3.00 8.30
CA PHE A 97 -7.99 3.23 9.53
C PHE A 97 -7.56 4.53 10.19
N ARG A 98 -8.51 5.39 10.54
CA ARG A 98 -8.27 6.68 11.17
C ARG A 98 -9.20 6.92 12.36
N TYR A 99 -8.77 7.76 13.29
CA TYR A 99 -9.61 8.24 14.39
C TYR A 99 -10.13 9.65 14.14
N GLU A 100 -9.28 10.54 13.66
CA GLU A 100 -9.57 11.96 13.52
C GLU A 100 -9.86 12.36 12.06
N TYR A 101 -10.78 13.29 11.91
CA TYR A 101 -11.06 13.96 10.65
C TYR A 101 -11.45 15.41 10.93
N PRO A 102 -10.70 16.42 10.44
CA PRO A 102 -11.06 17.81 10.60
C PRO A 102 -12.25 18.19 9.70
N SER A 103 -12.68 19.45 9.78
CA SER A 103 -13.79 20.03 9.01
C SER A 103 -15.21 19.64 9.46
N GLY A 104 -15.38 19.10 10.67
CA GLY A 104 -16.68 18.80 11.22
C GLY A 104 -17.48 17.75 10.44
N ARG A 105 -16.81 16.85 9.70
CA ARG A 105 -17.47 15.74 9.04
C ARG A 105 -18.02 14.76 10.07
N ASP A 106 -19.12 14.11 9.72
CA ASP A 106 -19.71 13.10 10.58
C ASP A 106 -18.79 11.88 10.66
N VAL A 107 -18.56 11.44 11.89
CA VAL A 107 -17.92 10.19 12.20
C VAL A 107 -18.85 9.42 13.10
N ASP A 108 -19.17 8.18 12.77
CA ASP A 108 -20.05 7.30 13.54
C ASP A 108 -21.44 7.90 13.82
N GLY A 109 -21.95 8.72 12.89
CA GLY A 109 -23.22 9.43 13.05
C GLY A 109 -23.19 10.62 14.02
N ASN A 110 -22.03 10.92 14.63
CA ASN A 110 -21.82 12.06 15.52
C ASN A 110 -20.89 13.07 14.87
N ARG A 111 -21.46 14.15 14.37
CA ARG A 111 -20.70 15.17 13.67
C ARG A 111 -19.53 15.68 14.51
N GLY A 112 -18.35 15.66 13.90
CA GLY A 112 -17.13 16.20 14.48
C GLY A 112 -16.49 15.35 15.58
N THR A 113 -17.02 14.18 15.91
CA THR A 113 -16.40 13.27 16.88
C THR A 113 -15.35 12.36 16.23
N THR A 114 -14.52 11.69 17.05
CA THR A 114 -13.54 10.72 16.57
C THR A 114 -14.18 9.39 16.19
N ALA A 115 -13.46 8.55 15.41
CA ALA A 115 -13.85 7.18 15.12
C ALA A 115 -13.38 6.16 16.18
N VAL A 116 -13.11 6.61 17.40
CA VAL A 116 -12.85 5.75 18.55
C VAL A 116 -14.09 4.92 18.86
N PRO A 117 -13.97 3.61 19.15
CA PRO A 117 -15.11 2.75 19.45
C PRO A 117 -15.93 3.25 20.62
N GLN A 118 -17.26 3.06 20.53
CA GLN A 118 -18.22 3.60 21.47
C GLN A 118 -17.99 3.12 22.92
N TYR A 119 -17.55 1.87 23.11
CA TYR A 119 -17.28 1.36 24.45
C TYR A 119 -16.14 2.11 25.15
N ILE A 120 -15.12 2.62 24.40
CA ILE A 120 -14.03 3.44 24.94
C ILE A 120 -14.57 4.84 25.28
N LYS A 121 -15.39 5.43 24.38
CA LYS A 121 -16.01 6.74 24.62
C LYS A 121 -16.88 6.79 25.88
N GLN A 122 -17.38 5.63 26.34
CA GLN A 122 -18.20 5.50 27.55
C GLN A 122 -17.37 5.31 28.82
N LEU A 123 -16.05 5.15 28.72
CA LEU A 123 -15.20 5.02 29.91
C LEU A 123 -15.14 6.34 30.68
N PRO A 124 -15.16 6.30 32.02
CA PRO A 124 -15.19 7.51 32.84
C PRO A 124 -13.91 8.34 32.76
N ASP A 125 -12.80 7.71 32.34
CA ASP A 125 -11.46 8.31 32.20
C ASP A 125 -11.10 8.62 30.72
N TYR A 126 -12.03 8.51 29.78
CA TYR A 126 -11.85 8.90 28.38
C TYR A 126 -12.59 10.20 28.07
N LYS A 127 -11.90 11.14 27.42
CA LYS A 127 -12.50 12.40 26.99
C LYS A 127 -11.85 12.96 25.73
N GLU A 128 -12.63 13.01 24.65
CA GLU A 128 -12.17 13.65 23.41
C GLU A 128 -11.77 15.12 23.61
N ILE A 129 -10.74 15.55 22.93
CA ILE A 129 -10.16 16.89 23.04
C ILE A 129 -10.63 17.73 21.86
N TYR A 130 -11.36 18.79 22.14
CA TYR A 130 -11.95 19.67 21.14
C TYR A 130 -10.99 20.78 20.72
N ALA A 131 -10.91 21.02 19.41
CA ALA A 131 -10.29 22.19 18.80
C ALA A 131 -11.27 22.86 17.83
N ALA A 132 -11.49 24.16 18.00
CA ALA A 132 -12.56 24.87 17.30
C ALA A 132 -12.33 24.99 15.80
N ASN A 133 -11.09 25.27 15.36
CA ASN A 133 -10.77 25.49 13.96
C ASN A 133 -9.27 25.27 13.68
N PRO A 134 -8.77 24.05 13.86
CA PRO A 134 -7.36 23.77 13.62
C PRO A 134 -7.04 23.94 12.12
N GLY A 135 -6.06 24.82 11.83
CA GLY A 135 -5.59 25.06 10.46
C GLY A 135 -6.61 25.64 9.47
N GLY A 136 -7.80 26.04 9.94
CA GLY A 136 -8.86 26.55 9.07
C GLY A 136 -9.82 25.48 8.55
N ASP A 137 -9.59 24.18 8.85
CA ASP A 137 -10.40 23.08 8.34
C ASP A 137 -11.73 22.86 9.08
N GLY A 138 -11.98 23.62 10.13
CA GLY A 138 -13.19 23.53 10.94
C GLY A 138 -13.02 22.76 12.25
N PRO A 139 -14.11 22.53 12.97
CA PRO A 139 -14.06 21.87 14.28
C PRO A 139 -13.49 20.46 14.19
N THR A 140 -12.60 20.12 15.11
CA THR A 140 -12.00 18.78 15.20
C THR A 140 -12.02 18.29 16.63
N TRP A 141 -12.22 16.98 16.80
CA TRP A 141 -12.01 16.27 18.06
C TRP A 141 -10.82 15.33 17.88
N TYR A 142 -9.90 15.34 18.85
CA TYR A 142 -8.79 14.41 18.93
C TYR A 142 -9.12 13.30 19.92
N ALA A 143 -8.67 12.10 19.63
CA ALA A 143 -8.71 10.99 20.56
C ALA A 143 -7.83 11.29 21.78
N ASP A 144 -8.27 10.84 22.97
CA ASP A 144 -7.52 11.01 24.20
C ASP A 144 -6.46 9.91 24.36
N TRP A 145 -5.26 10.20 23.91
CA TRP A 145 -4.15 9.27 23.96
C TRP A 145 -3.54 9.07 25.37
N SER A 146 -4.05 9.76 26.39
CA SER A 146 -3.76 9.45 27.79
C SER A 146 -4.50 8.22 28.28
N ASN A 147 -5.57 7.82 27.60
CA ASN A 147 -6.41 6.68 27.98
C ASN A 147 -5.72 5.35 27.67
N ALA A 148 -5.52 4.52 28.70
CA ALA A 148 -4.81 3.26 28.60
C ALA A 148 -5.57 2.22 27.73
N GLU A 149 -6.91 2.24 27.79
CA GLU A 149 -7.72 1.33 26.98
C GLU A 149 -7.67 1.66 25.50
N LEU A 150 -7.65 2.95 25.12
CA LEU A 150 -7.44 3.33 23.72
C LEU A 150 -6.11 2.82 23.19
N GLN A 151 -5.03 2.96 23.97
CA GLN A 151 -3.71 2.45 23.59
C GLN A 151 -3.73 0.91 23.43
N ARG A 152 -4.30 0.19 24.41
CA ARG A 152 -4.44 -1.26 24.37
C ARG A 152 -5.26 -1.71 23.15
N PHE A 153 -6.42 -1.06 22.97
CA PHE A 153 -7.31 -1.33 21.84
C PHE A 153 -6.61 -1.17 20.50
N THR A 154 -5.88 -0.06 20.31
CA THR A 154 -5.20 0.22 19.04
C THR A 154 -4.22 -0.90 18.66
N LEU A 155 -3.44 -1.40 19.60
CA LEU A 155 -2.54 -2.53 19.34
C LEU A 155 -3.32 -3.82 19.06
N GLN A 156 -4.31 -4.15 19.87
CA GLN A 156 -5.11 -5.36 19.70
C GLN A 156 -5.88 -5.35 18.38
N PHE A 157 -6.44 -4.20 17.99
CA PHE A 157 -7.17 -4.04 16.74
C PHE A 157 -6.33 -4.45 15.51
N TYR A 158 -5.09 -3.99 15.41
CA TYR A 158 -4.23 -4.34 14.29
C TYR A 158 -3.78 -5.82 14.33
N ALA A 159 -3.62 -6.42 15.51
CA ALA A 159 -3.37 -7.85 15.64
C ALA A 159 -4.56 -8.68 15.15
N ASP A 160 -5.78 -8.35 15.58
CA ASP A 160 -7.01 -9.03 15.18
C ASP A 160 -7.32 -8.84 13.69
N PHE A 161 -7.09 -7.62 13.19
CA PHE A 161 -7.21 -7.29 11.77
C PHE A 161 -6.24 -8.12 10.92
N ALA A 162 -4.96 -8.17 11.30
CA ALA A 162 -3.96 -8.94 10.60
C ALA A 162 -4.27 -10.44 10.63
N GLN A 163 -4.65 -10.97 11.78
CA GLN A 163 -5.07 -12.38 11.90
C GLN A 163 -6.21 -12.73 10.93
N ARG A 164 -7.14 -11.81 10.73
CA ARG A 164 -8.30 -12.04 9.86
C ARG A 164 -7.99 -11.86 8.37
N TYR A 165 -7.24 -10.81 8.00
CA TYR A 165 -7.13 -10.36 6.62
C TYR A 165 -5.74 -10.55 6.00
N ALA A 166 -4.75 -11.12 6.70
CA ALA A 166 -3.40 -11.27 6.17
C ALA A 166 -3.33 -12.03 4.82
N LYS A 167 -4.25 -12.96 4.60
CA LYS A 167 -4.32 -13.78 3.39
C LYS A 167 -5.52 -13.46 2.50
N ASP A 168 -6.23 -12.37 2.76
CA ASP A 168 -7.37 -11.98 1.94
C ASP A 168 -6.88 -11.31 0.64
N PRO A 169 -7.15 -11.90 -0.54
CA PRO A 169 -6.69 -11.35 -1.81
C PRO A 169 -7.39 -10.05 -2.19
N ARG A 170 -8.47 -9.67 -1.51
CA ARG A 170 -9.20 -8.42 -1.72
C ARG A 170 -8.48 -7.21 -1.10
N LEU A 171 -7.58 -7.45 -0.12
CA LEU A 171 -6.81 -6.42 0.57
C LEU A 171 -5.39 -6.35 0.01
N ALA A 172 -5.03 -5.23 -0.63
CA ALA A 172 -3.68 -5.02 -1.14
C ALA A 172 -2.72 -4.57 -0.04
N PHE A 173 -2.98 -3.41 0.55
CA PHE A 173 -2.11 -2.72 1.52
C PHE A 173 -2.94 -2.08 2.63
N VAL A 174 -2.25 -1.66 3.69
CA VAL A 174 -2.83 -0.86 4.77
C VAL A 174 -1.96 0.37 4.99
N GLU A 175 -2.58 1.53 5.08
CA GLU A 175 -1.93 2.74 5.55
C GLU A 175 -2.31 3.00 7.00
N VAL A 176 -1.34 3.37 7.82
CA VAL A 176 -1.50 3.51 9.26
C VAL A 176 -0.90 4.82 9.76
N GLY A 177 -1.49 5.38 10.80
CA GLY A 177 -0.97 6.60 11.41
C GLY A 177 -1.89 7.17 12.49
N PHE A 178 -1.58 8.39 12.88
CA PHE A 178 -2.26 9.15 13.92
C PHE A 178 -2.52 10.57 13.42
N GLY A 179 -3.37 11.29 14.11
CA GLY A 179 -3.72 12.66 13.78
C GLY A 179 -4.72 12.75 12.62
N HIS A 180 -4.79 13.92 12.01
CA HIS A 180 -5.71 14.18 10.92
C HIS A 180 -5.51 13.16 9.81
N TRP A 181 -6.58 12.52 9.37
CA TRP A 181 -6.62 11.49 8.30
C TRP A 181 -5.65 10.31 8.51
N ALA A 182 -5.06 10.15 9.71
CA ALA A 182 -3.95 9.24 10.02
C ALA A 182 -2.64 9.59 9.28
N GLU A 183 -2.43 10.86 8.93
CA GLU A 183 -1.27 11.34 8.15
C GLU A 183 -0.12 11.85 9.03
N TYR A 184 -0.13 11.52 10.30
CA TYR A 184 0.96 11.85 11.24
C TYR A 184 1.13 13.35 11.52
N HIS A 185 0.08 14.13 11.32
CA HIS A 185 0.08 15.56 11.66
C HIS A 185 -1.25 16.02 12.28
N ILE A 186 -1.21 17.18 12.94
CA ILE A 186 -2.37 17.96 13.37
C ILE A 186 -2.12 19.43 13.03
N TYR A 187 -3.07 20.06 12.37
CA TYR A 187 -2.95 21.47 11.97
C TYR A 187 -3.48 22.40 13.06
N GLY A 188 -2.91 23.62 13.14
CA GLY A 188 -3.44 24.72 13.95
C GLY A 188 -3.61 24.42 15.44
N SER A 189 -3.07 23.30 15.90
CA SER A 189 -3.04 22.88 17.30
C SER A 189 -1.63 22.54 17.70
N THR A 190 -1.29 22.82 18.96
CA THR A 190 -0.01 22.39 19.54
C THR A 190 -0.08 20.89 19.86
N TYR A 191 0.96 20.14 19.50
CA TYR A 191 1.11 18.75 19.93
C TYR A 191 1.24 18.68 21.45
N ASN A 192 0.32 17.98 22.08
CA ASN A 192 0.41 17.58 23.48
C ASN A 192 0.51 16.06 23.52
N LEU A 193 1.77 15.57 23.41
CA LEU A 193 2.08 14.14 23.29
C LEU A 193 1.59 13.38 24.53
N GLY A 194 0.90 12.26 24.28
CA GLY A 194 0.21 11.48 25.30
C GLY A 194 -1.20 11.99 25.63
N HIS A 195 -1.69 13.01 24.89
CA HIS A 195 -3.04 13.54 25.02
C HIS A 195 -3.72 13.67 23.65
N ASN A 196 -3.56 14.79 22.92
CA ASN A 196 -4.17 14.95 21.60
C ASN A 196 -3.40 14.30 20.45
N PHE A 197 -2.25 13.74 20.76
CA PHE A 197 -1.42 12.93 19.87
C PHE A 197 -0.67 11.87 20.71
N PRO A 198 -0.39 10.68 20.19
CA PRO A 198 0.25 9.62 20.97
C PRO A 198 1.62 10.04 21.54
N SER A 199 1.96 9.54 22.71
CA SER A 199 3.32 9.73 23.28
C SER A 199 4.37 9.03 22.41
N MET A 200 5.60 9.50 22.43
CA MET A 200 6.73 8.87 21.72
C MET A 200 6.91 7.39 22.12
N GLU A 201 6.69 7.07 23.39
CA GLU A 201 6.79 5.70 23.90
C GLU A 201 5.70 4.81 23.30
N PHE A 202 4.44 5.28 23.26
CA PHE A 202 3.37 4.52 22.66
C PHE A 202 3.56 4.34 21.15
N GLN A 203 3.98 5.38 20.43
CA GLN A 203 4.29 5.29 19.02
C GLN A 203 5.38 4.25 18.74
N LYS A 204 6.46 4.20 19.54
CA LYS A 204 7.51 3.18 19.44
C LYS A 204 6.90 1.78 19.58
N ARG A 205 6.11 1.53 20.61
CA ARG A 205 5.42 0.25 20.83
C ARG A 205 4.48 -0.09 19.66
N PHE A 206 3.81 0.90 19.10
CA PHE A 206 2.92 0.72 17.95
C PHE A 206 3.68 0.25 16.71
N PHE A 207 4.79 0.90 16.35
CA PHE A 207 5.62 0.48 15.22
C PHE A 207 6.18 -0.93 15.39
N GLU A 208 6.76 -1.24 16.55
CA GLU A 208 7.32 -2.56 16.87
C GLU A 208 6.22 -3.65 16.82
N HIS A 209 5.03 -3.32 17.31
CA HIS A 209 3.87 -4.21 17.26
C HIS A 209 3.42 -4.48 15.82
N LEU A 210 3.28 -3.43 15.00
CA LEU A 210 2.89 -3.58 13.60
C LEU A 210 3.89 -4.42 12.80
N ASP A 211 5.18 -4.20 12.99
CA ASP A 211 6.22 -5.00 12.31
C ASP A 211 6.08 -6.50 12.64
N THR A 212 5.60 -6.81 13.84
CA THR A 212 5.35 -8.18 14.28
C THR A 212 4.06 -8.76 13.71
N VAL A 213 2.94 -8.04 13.81
CA VAL A 213 1.61 -8.60 13.48
C VAL A 213 1.24 -8.43 12.01
N MET A 214 1.79 -7.44 11.31
CA MET A 214 1.50 -7.14 9.91
C MET A 214 2.51 -7.74 8.94
N CYS A 215 3.27 -8.75 9.33
CA CYS A 215 4.35 -9.34 8.52
C CYS A 215 3.90 -9.84 7.14
N ASP A 216 2.64 -10.25 7.01
CA ASP A 216 2.02 -10.70 5.76
C ASP A 216 1.19 -9.62 5.05
N ILE A 217 0.96 -8.47 5.67
CA ILE A 217 0.24 -7.34 5.05
C ILE A 217 1.22 -6.19 4.85
N PRO A 218 1.54 -5.77 3.62
CA PRO A 218 2.34 -4.57 3.40
C PRO A 218 1.62 -3.35 3.98
N TRP A 219 2.35 -2.55 4.75
CA TRP A 219 1.80 -1.35 5.38
C TRP A 219 2.72 -0.15 5.19
N ALA A 220 2.14 1.04 5.18
CA ALA A 220 2.82 2.29 4.96
C ALA A 220 2.44 3.34 6.00
N VAL A 221 3.33 4.30 6.21
CA VAL A 221 3.18 5.43 7.13
C VAL A 221 3.41 6.73 6.37
N SER A 222 2.72 7.80 6.76
CA SER A 222 2.94 9.13 6.18
C SER A 222 4.39 9.58 6.34
N ILE A 223 4.90 10.28 5.34
CA ILE A 223 6.20 10.94 5.37
C ILE A 223 6.32 11.95 6.53
N ASP A 224 5.22 12.45 7.05
CA ASP A 224 5.17 13.38 8.19
C ASP A 224 5.64 12.73 9.50
N ALA A 225 5.65 11.39 9.56
CA ALA A 225 6.32 10.66 10.65
C ALA A 225 7.85 10.90 10.68
N SER A 226 8.43 11.58 9.70
CA SER A 226 9.83 12.02 9.70
C SER A 226 10.13 13.14 10.69
N SER A 227 9.10 13.81 11.22
CA SER A 227 9.26 14.95 12.13
C SER A 227 9.60 14.51 13.55
N ALA A 228 10.84 14.72 13.97
CA ALA A 228 11.32 14.38 15.32
C ALA A 228 10.60 15.13 16.46
N GLY A 229 9.82 16.17 16.14
CA GLY A 229 9.05 16.92 17.14
C GLY A 229 7.85 16.16 17.70
N HIS A 230 7.31 15.19 16.93
CA HIS A 230 6.13 14.44 17.33
C HIS A 230 6.16 12.95 16.96
N SER A 231 7.25 12.48 16.35
CA SER A 231 7.45 11.08 15.99
C SER A 231 8.85 10.59 16.40
N PRO A 232 8.99 9.36 16.94
CA PRO A 232 10.29 8.80 17.31
C PRO A 232 11.03 8.18 16.12
N VAL A 233 10.41 8.00 14.96
CA VAL A 233 10.90 7.15 13.87
C VAL A 233 12.31 7.53 13.43
N THR A 234 12.56 8.79 13.13
CA THR A 234 13.86 9.23 12.60
C THR A 234 14.94 9.43 13.66
N THR A 235 14.59 9.32 14.93
CA THR A 235 15.52 9.43 16.07
C THR A 235 15.83 8.09 16.73
N ASP A 236 15.14 7.02 16.32
CA ASP A 236 15.35 5.65 16.82
C ASP A 236 15.79 4.72 15.67
N ALA A 237 17.04 4.25 15.74
CA ALA A 237 17.62 3.40 14.72
C ALA A 237 16.91 2.04 14.58
N GLN A 238 16.28 1.54 15.65
CA GLN A 238 15.50 0.30 15.60
C GLN A 238 14.24 0.52 14.80
N LEU A 239 13.52 1.63 15.00
CA LEU A 239 12.34 1.98 14.22
C LEU A 239 12.69 2.25 12.75
N MET A 240 13.82 2.91 12.49
CA MET A 240 14.28 3.12 11.11
C MET A 240 14.62 1.81 10.38
N ALA A 241 14.91 0.72 11.08
CA ALA A 241 15.20 -0.59 10.50
C ALA A 241 13.96 -1.44 10.22
N LEU A 242 12.78 -1.06 10.72
CA LEU A 242 11.53 -1.80 10.49
C LEU A 242 11.09 -1.73 9.02
N LYS A 243 10.32 -2.75 8.60
CA LYS A 243 9.90 -2.93 7.20
C LYS A 243 8.53 -2.33 6.94
N PHE A 244 8.42 -1.03 6.91
CA PHE A 244 7.21 -0.34 6.48
C PHE A 244 7.47 0.53 5.26
N GLY A 245 6.42 0.79 4.51
CA GLY A 245 6.42 1.69 3.36
C GLY A 245 6.10 3.14 3.73
N LEU A 246 5.97 3.99 2.71
CA LEU A 246 5.69 5.41 2.88
C LEU A 246 4.53 5.85 2.01
N PHE A 247 3.77 6.84 2.49
CA PHE A 247 2.82 7.56 1.66
C PHE A 247 2.95 9.08 1.87
N ASP A 248 2.61 9.84 0.82
CA ASP A 248 2.69 11.29 0.74
C ASP A 248 1.43 11.81 0.07
N ASP A 249 0.52 12.41 0.82
CA ASP A 249 -0.79 12.82 0.34
C ASP A 249 -0.83 14.25 -0.22
N SER A 250 0.32 14.80 -0.57
CA SER A 250 0.44 16.04 -1.35
C SER A 250 1.52 15.91 -2.44
N PHE A 251 1.54 14.75 -3.10
CA PHE A 251 2.56 14.40 -4.08
C PHE A 251 2.49 15.27 -5.34
N MET A 252 3.66 15.66 -5.86
CA MET A 252 3.82 16.47 -7.08
C MET A 252 3.22 17.89 -7.02
N HIS A 253 3.00 18.49 -5.84
CA HIS A 253 2.64 19.90 -5.79
C HIS A 253 3.83 20.81 -6.15
N LYS A 254 3.55 22.09 -6.40
CA LYS A 254 4.55 23.05 -6.87
C LYS A 254 5.83 23.12 -6.02
N ASN A 255 5.72 22.94 -4.70
CA ASN A 255 6.85 23.06 -3.77
C ASN A 255 7.30 21.71 -3.22
N HIS A 256 6.95 20.61 -3.87
CA HIS A 256 7.26 19.25 -3.42
C HIS A 256 8.78 18.97 -3.35
N GLU A 257 9.50 19.37 -4.38
CA GLU A 257 10.91 19.10 -4.57
C GLU A 257 11.82 20.10 -3.85
N ILE A 258 12.97 19.64 -3.34
CA ILE A 258 14.01 20.53 -2.80
C ILE A 258 14.46 21.50 -3.90
N GLY A 259 14.43 22.81 -3.58
CA GLY A 259 14.75 23.87 -4.54
C GLY A 259 13.53 24.47 -5.26
N SER A 260 12.33 23.90 -5.06
CA SER A 260 11.06 24.43 -5.52
C SER A 260 10.22 24.93 -4.33
N GLY A 261 10.53 26.06 -3.76
CA GLY A 261 9.93 26.53 -2.51
C GLY A 261 10.63 25.95 -1.29
N ASP A 262 9.88 25.45 -0.29
CA ASP A 262 10.44 24.85 0.92
C ASP A 262 10.93 23.40 0.72
N GLY A 263 10.39 22.71 -0.29
CA GLY A 263 10.75 21.32 -0.59
C GLY A 263 10.46 20.35 0.57
N TYR A 264 9.44 20.66 1.37
CA TYR A 264 9.12 19.94 2.59
C TYR A 264 8.94 18.43 2.35
N ASN A 265 8.16 18.06 1.35
CA ASN A 265 7.85 16.65 1.07
C ASN A 265 9.11 15.86 0.75
N GLU A 266 9.94 16.31 -0.18
CA GLU A 266 11.19 15.62 -0.51
C GLU A 266 12.14 15.55 0.68
N GLN A 267 12.19 16.59 1.52
CA GLN A 267 12.97 16.54 2.77
C GLN A 267 12.46 15.47 3.72
N CYS A 268 11.13 15.33 3.88
CA CYS A 268 10.52 14.29 4.69
C CYS A 268 10.82 12.90 4.14
N TRP A 269 10.63 12.68 2.84
CA TRP A 269 11.01 11.45 2.16
C TRP A 269 12.47 11.05 2.42
N ASN A 270 13.40 12.00 2.29
CA ASN A 270 14.81 11.76 2.50
C ASN A 270 15.13 11.38 3.95
N LYS A 271 14.53 12.09 4.93
CA LYS A 271 14.74 11.84 6.35
C LYS A 271 14.27 10.45 6.78
N ILE A 272 13.13 9.99 6.26
CA ILE A 272 12.51 8.72 6.67
C ILE A 272 12.96 7.51 5.82
N GLY A 273 13.93 7.69 4.93
CA GLY A 273 14.60 6.60 4.25
C GLY A 273 14.16 6.33 2.80
N ARG A 274 13.85 7.37 2.03
CA ARG A 274 13.53 7.25 0.59
C ARG A 274 14.47 6.32 -0.19
N GLY A 275 15.75 6.34 0.11
CA GLY A 275 16.75 5.58 -0.65
C GLY A 275 16.64 4.05 -0.54
N THR A 276 16.03 3.52 0.50
CA THR A 276 16.03 2.08 0.78
C THR A 276 14.68 1.51 1.18
N ARG A 277 13.79 2.32 1.75
CA ARG A 277 12.55 1.84 2.33
C ARG A 277 11.61 1.15 1.31
N TRP A 278 11.59 1.66 0.09
CA TRP A 278 10.86 1.06 -1.02
C TRP A 278 11.29 -0.39 -1.36
N GLN A 279 12.49 -0.81 -0.94
CA GLN A 279 12.96 -2.17 -1.18
C GLN A 279 12.19 -3.22 -0.36
N THR A 280 11.57 -2.81 0.74
CA THR A 280 10.88 -3.71 1.67
C THR A 280 9.45 -3.28 1.99
N GLY A 281 9.02 -2.08 1.64
CA GLY A 281 7.70 -1.55 1.91
C GLY A 281 7.15 -0.70 0.76
N VAL A 282 5.84 -0.70 0.59
CA VAL A 282 5.13 0.00 -0.48
C VAL A 282 5.31 1.51 -0.37
N CYS A 283 5.51 2.19 -1.50
CA CYS A 283 5.60 3.64 -1.55
C CYS A 283 4.50 4.22 -2.44
N GLY A 284 3.82 5.26 -1.96
CA GLY A 284 2.72 5.88 -2.66
C GLY A 284 2.23 7.15 -2.00
N GLY A 285 0.93 7.36 -2.02
CA GLY A 285 0.25 8.50 -1.45
C GLY A 285 -0.87 9.02 -2.34
N GLU A 286 -1.01 10.33 -2.41
CA GLU A 286 -2.08 11.00 -3.11
C GLU A 286 -1.55 12.21 -3.89
N ILE A 287 -2.03 12.38 -5.13
CA ILE A 287 -1.73 13.58 -5.92
C ILE A 287 -2.29 14.80 -5.18
N SER A 288 -1.47 15.84 -5.08
CA SER A 288 -1.77 17.06 -4.34
C SER A 288 -3.14 17.65 -4.66
N TYR A 289 -3.82 18.12 -3.61
CA TYR A 289 -5.04 18.94 -3.68
C TYR A 289 -4.81 20.44 -3.62
N TYR A 290 -3.58 20.90 -3.55
CA TYR A 290 -3.30 22.31 -3.31
C TYR A 290 -3.74 23.23 -4.45
N SER A 291 -3.92 22.67 -5.65
CA SER A 291 -4.51 23.39 -6.78
C SER A 291 -5.21 22.47 -7.77
N ASP A 292 -6.20 23.02 -8.50
CA ASP A 292 -6.81 22.32 -9.64
C ASP A 292 -5.78 21.92 -10.70
N ASN A 293 -4.68 22.67 -10.83
CA ASN A 293 -3.61 22.35 -11.76
C ASN A 293 -2.97 21.01 -11.43
N ASP A 294 -2.72 20.72 -10.14
CA ASP A 294 -2.07 19.48 -9.70
C ASP A 294 -2.93 18.28 -10.08
N GLN A 295 -4.22 18.34 -9.76
CA GLN A 295 -5.18 17.28 -10.04
C GLN A 295 -5.36 17.01 -11.53
N ARG A 296 -5.39 18.07 -12.35
CA ARG A 296 -5.73 17.96 -13.77
C ARG A 296 -4.55 17.65 -14.67
N ASN A 297 -3.33 17.96 -14.24
CA ASN A 297 -2.16 17.97 -15.11
C ASN A 297 -1.00 17.07 -14.67
N PHE A 298 -1.11 16.29 -13.60
CA PHE A 298 -0.01 15.40 -13.17
C PHE A 298 0.36 14.34 -14.23
N LEU A 299 -0.60 13.93 -15.09
CA LEU A 299 -0.36 13.01 -16.21
C LEU A 299 0.02 13.71 -17.52
N ASN A 300 0.28 15.02 -17.52
CA ASN A 300 0.68 15.72 -18.73
C ASN A 300 2.00 15.15 -19.26
N PRO A 301 2.05 14.64 -20.51
CA PRO A 301 3.30 14.11 -21.08
C PRO A 301 4.42 15.15 -21.18
N ALA A 302 4.06 16.45 -21.27
CA ALA A 302 5.04 17.56 -21.21
C ALA A 302 5.54 17.85 -19.79
N GLY A 303 4.99 17.18 -18.80
CA GLY A 303 5.30 17.38 -17.39
C GLY A 303 4.51 18.51 -16.73
N MET A 304 4.62 18.55 -15.41
CA MET A 304 4.08 19.56 -14.52
C MET A 304 5.20 19.98 -13.55
N TYR A 305 5.38 21.30 -13.38
CA TYR A 305 6.46 21.86 -12.54
C TYR A 305 7.87 21.35 -12.88
N GLY A 306 8.12 20.97 -14.15
CA GLY A 306 9.41 20.48 -14.63
C GLY A 306 9.60 18.94 -14.49
N HIS A 307 8.58 18.21 -14.06
CA HIS A 307 8.62 16.75 -13.87
C HIS A 307 7.49 16.05 -14.60
N THR A 308 7.75 14.90 -15.20
CA THR A 308 6.71 13.99 -15.67
C THR A 308 6.29 13.03 -14.55
N TRP A 309 5.08 12.48 -14.65
CA TRP A 309 4.64 11.43 -13.72
C TRP A 309 5.60 10.23 -13.72
N ALA A 310 6.04 9.79 -14.90
CA ALA A 310 6.94 8.64 -15.00
C ALA A 310 8.29 8.89 -14.30
N ASP A 311 8.86 10.09 -14.43
CA ASP A 311 10.09 10.47 -13.73
C ASP A 311 9.89 10.48 -12.20
N GLN A 312 8.76 10.98 -11.73
CA GLN A 312 8.45 11.01 -10.30
C GLN A 312 8.18 9.60 -9.75
N ALA A 313 7.43 8.78 -10.48
CA ALA A 313 7.20 7.39 -10.11
C ALA A 313 8.54 6.60 -10.00
N ALA A 314 9.46 6.84 -10.92
CA ALA A 314 10.79 6.23 -10.87
C ALA A 314 11.66 6.79 -9.74
N LYS A 315 11.67 8.11 -9.53
CA LYS A 315 12.47 8.78 -8.48
C LYS A 315 12.12 8.32 -7.07
N TYR A 316 10.81 8.13 -6.81
CA TYR A 316 10.28 7.76 -5.49
C TYR A 316 9.91 6.28 -5.38
N HIS A 317 10.16 5.49 -6.44
CA HIS A 317 9.83 4.07 -6.48
C HIS A 317 8.35 3.79 -6.15
N ILE A 318 7.47 4.55 -6.78
CA ILE A 318 6.03 4.53 -6.49
C ILE A 318 5.43 3.17 -6.85
N THR A 319 4.69 2.61 -5.90
CA THR A 319 3.90 1.39 -6.05
C THR A 319 2.46 1.73 -6.42
N PHE A 320 1.88 2.73 -5.75
CA PHE A 320 0.50 3.18 -5.93
C PHE A 320 0.39 4.69 -5.76
N MET A 321 -0.62 5.31 -6.37
CA MET A 321 -0.89 6.74 -6.15
C MET A 321 -2.37 7.02 -6.31
N ILE A 322 -2.99 7.58 -5.28
CA ILE A 322 -4.38 8.02 -5.34
C ILE A 322 -4.46 9.21 -6.28
N ALA A 323 -5.20 9.03 -7.37
CA ALA A 323 -5.30 10.02 -8.44
C ALA A 323 -6.46 11.01 -8.24
N ASN A 324 -7.19 10.82 -7.13
CA ASN A 324 -8.28 11.70 -6.70
C ASN A 324 -9.21 12.13 -7.82
N ASP A 325 -9.46 13.43 -7.88
CA ASP A 325 -10.36 14.03 -8.83
C ASP A 325 -9.94 13.94 -10.31
N ALA A 326 -8.76 13.41 -10.62
CA ALA A 326 -8.54 12.92 -11.96
C ALA A 326 -9.47 11.69 -12.18
N PRO A 327 -10.15 11.62 -13.25
CA PRO A 327 -10.10 12.34 -14.50
C PRO A 327 -11.14 13.46 -14.68
N HIS A 328 -11.29 14.37 -13.75
CA HIS A 328 -12.24 15.49 -13.83
C HIS A 328 -11.82 16.61 -14.78
N GLY A 329 -11.48 16.31 -15.98
CA GLY A 329 -10.99 17.27 -16.96
C GLY A 329 -9.45 17.34 -16.94
N GLY A 330 -8.89 18.37 -17.59
CA GLY A 330 -7.46 18.45 -17.83
C GLY A 330 -7.00 17.48 -18.90
N VAL A 331 -5.79 16.91 -18.76
CA VAL A 331 -5.17 16.04 -19.77
C VAL A 331 -5.46 14.55 -19.57
N ALA A 332 -6.07 14.15 -18.46
CA ALA A 332 -6.29 12.74 -18.16
C ALA A 332 -7.27 12.08 -19.14
N THR A 333 -6.76 11.23 -20.01
CA THR A 333 -7.54 10.31 -20.83
C THR A 333 -7.41 8.89 -20.27
N PRO A 334 -8.28 7.93 -20.63
CA PRO A 334 -8.11 6.53 -20.23
C PRO A 334 -6.73 5.97 -20.59
N GLU A 335 -6.18 6.33 -21.75
CA GLU A 335 -4.85 5.90 -22.20
C GLU A 335 -3.74 6.46 -21.33
N LEU A 336 -3.79 7.75 -20.99
CA LEU A 336 -2.81 8.40 -20.10
C LEU A 336 -2.94 7.85 -18.67
N PHE A 337 -4.16 7.59 -18.21
CA PHE A 337 -4.41 6.99 -16.91
C PHE A 337 -3.84 5.56 -16.82
N ARG A 338 -4.07 4.74 -17.87
CA ARG A 338 -3.46 3.42 -18.01
C ARG A 338 -1.92 3.49 -18.03
N ALA A 339 -1.37 4.39 -18.84
CA ALA A 339 0.08 4.61 -18.90
C ALA A 339 0.64 5.05 -17.54
N GLY A 340 -0.07 5.92 -16.83
CA GLY A 340 0.27 6.34 -15.47
C GLY A 340 0.29 5.19 -14.47
N SER A 341 -0.67 4.28 -14.56
CA SER A 341 -0.69 3.06 -13.74
C SER A 341 0.49 2.12 -14.06
N ILE A 342 0.79 1.92 -15.34
CA ILE A 342 1.90 1.04 -15.77
C ILE A 342 3.28 1.61 -15.39
N ALA A 343 3.40 2.93 -15.23
CA ALA A 343 4.65 3.58 -14.83
C ALA A 343 5.06 3.30 -13.37
N THR A 344 4.23 2.61 -12.60
CA THR A 344 4.48 2.30 -11.18
C THR A 344 4.82 0.83 -10.97
N GLY A 345 5.32 0.51 -9.77
CA GLY A 345 5.46 -0.85 -9.26
C GLY A 345 6.40 -1.73 -10.06
N TYR A 346 6.09 -3.01 -10.07
CA TYR A 346 6.91 -4.05 -10.70
C TYR A 346 6.51 -4.29 -12.17
N ARG A 347 7.49 -4.79 -12.95
CA ARG A 347 7.29 -5.28 -14.31
C ARG A 347 8.25 -6.43 -14.58
N PHE A 348 7.73 -7.65 -14.61
CA PHE A 348 8.57 -8.82 -14.83
C PHE A 348 8.85 -9.04 -16.32
N VAL A 349 10.11 -9.40 -16.62
CA VAL A 349 10.56 -9.74 -17.96
C VAL A 349 11.35 -11.04 -17.90
N VAL A 350 10.92 -12.04 -18.67
CA VAL A 350 11.66 -13.29 -18.85
C VAL A 350 12.70 -13.08 -19.95
N LYS A 351 13.97 -13.05 -19.59
CA LYS A 351 15.09 -12.86 -20.50
C LYS A 351 15.55 -14.17 -21.15
N GLN A 352 15.32 -15.29 -20.49
CA GLN A 352 15.63 -16.62 -20.99
C GLN A 352 14.69 -17.66 -20.43
N CYS A 353 14.26 -18.57 -21.25
CA CYS A 353 13.52 -19.77 -20.85
C CYS A 353 14.20 -21.00 -21.46
N GLN A 354 14.44 -22.04 -20.66
CA GLN A 354 15.00 -23.30 -21.07
C GLN A 354 14.23 -24.47 -20.49
N THR A 355 14.17 -25.58 -21.23
CA THR A 355 13.63 -26.86 -20.72
C THR A 355 14.56 -28.01 -21.02
N ASN A 356 14.55 -29.01 -20.16
CA ASN A 356 15.18 -30.30 -20.40
C ASN A 356 14.15 -31.46 -20.56
N GLY A 357 12.85 -31.10 -20.71
CA GLY A 357 11.75 -32.05 -20.82
C GLY A 357 11.25 -32.59 -19.46
N GLN A 358 11.89 -32.25 -18.34
CA GLN A 358 11.45 -32.58 -16.97
C GLN A 358 11.31 -31.35 -16.09
N ALA A 359 12.10 -30.33 -16.36
CA ALA A 359 12.11 -29.06 -15.63
C ALA A 359 12.18 -27.87 -16.59
N THR A 360 11.82 -26.70 -16.09
CA THR A 360 11.92 -25.40 -16.78
C THR A 360 12.82 -24.46 -15.98
N ARG A 361 13.72 -23.75 -16.64
CA ARG A 361 14.56 -22.69 -16.08
C ARG A 361 14.21 -21.35 -16.70
N LEU A 362 14.07 -20.36 -15.84
CA LEU A 362 13.82 -18.97 -16.25
C LEU A 362 14.94 -18.07 -15.73
N LEU A 363 15.33 -17.08 -16.54
CA LEU A 363 16.03 -15.90 -16.09
C LEU A 363 15.09 -14.72 -16.16
N VAL A 364 14.69 -14.21 -14.99
CA VAL A 364 13.68 -13.16 -14.85
C VAL A 364 14.33 -11.90 -14.32
N CYS A 365 13.94 -10.74 -14.82
CA CYS A 365 14.27 -9.45 -14.19
C CYS A 365 13.02 -8.65 -13.91
N ASN A 366 13.15 -7.65 -13.01
CA ASN A 366 12.15 -6.63 -12.79
C ASN A 366 12.57 -5.35 -13.51
N ASP A 367 11.90 -5.00 -14.60
CA ASP A 367 12.10 -3.76 -15.37
C ASP A 367 11.16 -2.62 -14.90
N GLY A 368 10.44 -2.80 -13.78
CA GLY A 368 9.60 -1.79 -13.14
C GLY A 368 10.39 -0.79 -12.29
N VAL A 369 9.70 -0.02 -11.48
CA VAL A 369 10.28 1.01 -10.58
C VAL A 369 10.30 0.61 -9.11
N ALA A 370 9.54 -0.43 -8.73
CA ALA A 370 9.48 -0.98 -7.38
C ALA A 370 9.34 -2.52 -7.42
N PRO A 371 9.58 -3.25 -6.32
CA PRO A 371 9.35 -4.70 -6.27
C PRO A 371 7.88 -5.04 -6.02
N LEU A 372 7.55 -6.31 -6.19
CA LEU A 372 6.32 -6.90 -5.65
C LEU A 372 6.51 -7.22 -4.16
N TYR A 373 5.56 -6.87 -3.30
CA TYR A 373 5.67 -7.04 -1.84
C TYR A 373 4.90 -8.25 -1.28
N ARG A 374 4.21 -9.00 -2.14
CA ARG A 374 3.50 -10.24 -1.81
C ARG A 374 4.11 -11.41 -2.57
N ASP A 375 3.93 -12.62 -2.08
CA ASP A 375 4.48 -13.79 -2.74
C ASP A 375 3.76 -14.08 -4.06
N ALA A 376 4.56 -14.34 -5.09
CA ALA A 376 4.13 -14.80 -6.40
C ALA A 376 5.21 -15.73 -6.98
N TYR A 377 4.79 -16.70 -7.77
CA TYR A 377 5.65 -17.77 -8.23
C TYR A 377 5.42 -18.05 -9.71
N PHE A 378 6.46 -18.25 -10.47
CA PHE A 378 6.29 -18.86 -11.78
C PHE A 378 5.80 -20.31 -11.62
N ALA A 379 4.87 -20.70 -12.47
CA ALA A 379 4.32 -22.04 -12.50
C ALA A 379 4.30 -22.61 -13.91
N VAL A 380 4.39 -23.91 -14.04
CA VAL A 380 4.29 -24.68 -15.26
C VAL A 380 3.34 -25.85 -15.02
N GLY A 381 2.20 -25.88 -15.76
CA GLY A 381 1.23 -26.95 -15.61
C GLY A 381 0.71 -27.14 -14.18
N GLY A 382 0.57 -26.06 -13.41
CA GLY A 382 0.11 -26.07 -12.02
C GLY A 382 1.20 -26.41 -10.98
N VAL A 383 2.45 -26.53 -11.38
CA VAL A 383 3.58 -26.73 -10.46
C VAL A 383 4.31 -25.41 -10.26
N ARG A 384 4.28 -24.85 -9.07
CA ARG A 384 4.96 -23.60 -8.69
C ARG A 384 6.46 -23.81 -8.49
N SER A 385 7.24 -22.77 -8.79
CA SER A 385 8.63 -22.69 -8.34
C SER A 385 8.72 -22.58 -6.82
N GLU A 386 9.85 -22.99 -6.24
CA GLU A 386 10.13 -22.72 -4.82
C GLU A 386 10.53 -21.27 -4.56
N THR A 387 11.01 -20.58 -5.62
CA THR A 387 11.52 -19.22 -5.52
C THR A 387 10.40 -18.21 -5.81
N SER A 388 10.12 -17.34 -4.84
CA SER A 388 9.16 -16.24 -4.97
C SER A 388 9.76 -15.05 -5.74
N LEU A 389 8.91 -14.34 -6.46
CA LEU A 389 9.20 -13.05 -7.10
C LEU A 389 9.13 -11.87 -6.11
N LYS A 390 8.63 -12.10 -4.88
CA LYS A 390 8.57 -11.08 -3.83
C LYS A 390 9.95 -10.48 -3.58
N GLY A 391 10.04 -9.17 -3.59
CA GLY A 391 11.28 -8.44 -3.30
C GLY A 391 12.31 -8.45 -4.43
N LEU A 392 12.00 -8.95 -5.63
CA LEU A 392 12.89 -8.79 -6.78
C LEU A 392 12.96 -7.31 -7.16
N LEU A 393 14.10 -6.68 -6.86
CA LEU A 393 14.28 -5.24 -7.03
C LEU A 393 14.43 -4.85 -8.51
N PRO A 394 14.06 -3.62 -8.90
CA PRO A 394 14.33 -3.08 -10.23
C PRO A 394 15.76 -3.29 -10.71
N GLY A 395 15.91 -3.80 -11.92
CA GLY A 395 17.20 -4.09 -12.54
C GLY A 395 17.90 -5.36 -12.05
N GLN A 396 17.39 -6.03 -11.02
CA GLN A 396 17.93 -7.31 -10.57
C GLN A 396 17.43 -8.48 -11.42
N GLU A 397 18.27 -9.51 -11.53
CA GLU A 397 17.94 -10.77 -12.18
C GLU A 397 17.81 -11.91 -11.17
N LEU A 398 16.84 -12.78 -11.42
CA LEU A 398 16.53 -13.95 -10.61
C LEU A 398 16.51 -15.19 -11.51
N ARG A 399 17.23 -16.23 -11.11
CA ARG A 399 17.16 -17.55 -11.75
C ARG A 399 16.14 -18.40 -11.02
N ILE A 400 15.19 -18.95 -11.77
CA ILE A 400 14.09 -19.77 -11.24
C ILE A 400 14.16 -21.13 -11.92
N GLU A 401 14.06 -22.19 -11.14
CA GLU A 401 13.87 -23.55 -11.66
C GLU A 401 12.51 -24.07 -11.18
N ILE A 402 11.76 -24.65 -12.11
CA ILE A 402 10.44 -25.23 -11.87
C ILE A 402 10.56 -26.71 -12.17
N PRO A 403 10.22 -27.63 -11.25
CA PRO A 403 10.35 -29.08 -11.46
C PRO A 403 9.20 -29.63 -12.33
N ALA A 404 8.92 -28.93 -13.40
CA ALA A 404 7.94 -29.28 -14.43
C ALA A 404 8.35 -28.70 -15.78
N ALA A 405 8.00 -29.38 -16.86
CA ALA A 405 8.22 -28.94 -18.22
C ALA A 405 6.88 -28.83 -18.99
N GLY A 406 6.71 -27.74 -19.70
CA GLY A 406 5.50 -27.45 -20.48
C GLY A 406 5.53 -26.09 -21.15
N SER A 407 4.53 -25.81 -21.93
CA SER A 407 4.35 -24.50 -22.60
C SER A 407 3.42 -23.55 -21.82
N ASP A 408 2.71 -24.04 -20.81
CA ASP A 408 1.80 -23.27 -19.96
C ASP A 408 2.62 -22.68 -18.80
N ILE A 409 3.32 -21.57 -19.09
CA ILE A 409 4.13 -20.83 -18.12
C ILE A 409 3.35 -19.58 -17.75
N HIS A 410 3.07 -19.42 -16.45
CA HIS A 410 2.33 -18.28 -15.90
C HIS A 410 2.82 -17.93 -14.50
N ILE A 411 2.34 -16.82 -13.94
CA ILE A 411 2.65 -16.41 -12.57
C ILE A 411 1.41 -16.61 -11.69
N GLU A 412 1.57 -17.31 -10.58
CA GLU A 412 0.53 -17.55 -9.59
C GLU A 412 0.82 -16.78 -8.30
N SER A 413 -0.23 -16.28 -7.66
CA SER A 413 -0.17 -15.68 -6.33
C SER A 413 -1.47 -15.96 -5.58
N ASP A 414 -1.37 -16.22 -4.28
CA ASP A 414 -2.52 -16.38 -3.40
C ASP A 414 -3.09 -15.03 -2.94
N TYR A 415 -2.48 -13.92 -3.36
CA TYR A 415 -2.79 -12.54 -2.96
C TYR A 415 -3.42 -11.70 -4.07
N ILE A 416 -3.91 -12.32 -5.13
CA ILE A 416 -4.67 -11.65 -6.21
C ILE A 416 -6.07 -12.24 -6.32
N LEU A 417 -6.98 -11.43 -6.85
CA LEU A 417 -8.35 -11.87 -7.11
C LEU A 417 -8.36 -12.92 -8.24
N PRO A 418 -9.36 -13.82 -8.26
CA PRO A 418 -9.51 -14.78 -9.36
C PRO A 418 -9.68 -14.12 -10.75
N SER A 419 -10.12 -12.86 -10.80
CA SER A 419 -10.25 -12.07 -12.04
C SER A 419 -8.95 -11.37 -12.46
N GLN A 420 -7.90 -11.40 -11.63
CA GLN A 420 -6.62 -10.76 -11.88
C GLN A 420 -5.58 -11.79 -12.35
N SER A 421 -4.58 -11.32 -13.06
CA SER A 421 -3.39 -12.10 -13.44
C SER A 421 -2.14 -11.23 -13.33
N ILE A 422 -1.02 -11.85 -12.99
CA ILE A 422 0.31 -11.21 -13.05
C ILE A 422 0.93 -11.62 -14.40
N GLY A 423 1.12 -10.65 -15.27
CA GLY A 423 1.75 -10.84 -16.55
C GLY A 423 3.27 -10.71 -16.52
N PHE A 424 3.92 -11.12 -17.59
CA PHE A 424 5.34 -10.90 -17.85
C PHE A 424 5.59 -10.60 -19.31
N ASP A 425 6.65 -9.86 -19.59
CA ASP A 425 7.21 -9.66 -20.93
C ASP A 425 8.25 -10.75 -21.23
N ALA A 426 8.52 -11.02 -22.51
CA ALA A 426 9.51 -12.00 -22.93
C ALA A 426 10.43 -11.38 -23.99
N LYS A 427 11.74 -11.57 -23.86
CA LYS A 427 12.77 -11.05 -24.79
C LYS A 427 13.54 -12.16 -25.44
#